data_480c8c92d695b2ffa8762ba7ff3ccae4
#
_entry.id   480c8c92d695b2ffa8762ba7ff3ccae4
#
_cell.length_a   1.000
_cell.length_b   1.000
_cell.length_c   1.000
_cell.angle_alpha   90.00
_cell.angle_beta   90.00
_cell.angle_gamma   90.00
#
_symmetry.space_group_name_H-M   'P 1'
#
loop_
_entity.id
_entity.type
_entity.pdbx_description
1 polymer ?
#
loop_
_entity_poly.entity_id
_entity_poly.type
_entity_poly.pdbx_seq_one_letter_code
_entity_poly.pdbx_strand_id
1 'polypeptide(L)'
;MSHHIELPPLPYAPDALAPVISAQTMSFHYGKHHKAYVDNLNKLVAGTEHADTPLEKLIAAVAGKADKAGMFNNAAQVWNPTFFWNSMKPGGGGAPTGAIAKAIDGAFGSYENFKKEFTNAAVTQFGSGWA
;
A
#
# COMPACT_ATOMS: atom_id res chain seq x y z
N MET A 1 20.70 14.61 -12.06
CA MET A 1 20.66 13.21 -11.54
C MET A 1 19.21 12.77 -11.65
N SER A 2 18.91 11.74 -12.44
CA SER A 2 17.52 11.26 -12.55
C SER A 2 17.06 10.70 -11.21
N HIS A 3 15.89 11.12 -10.75
CA HIS A 3 15.30 10.68 -9.49
C HIS A 3 14.79 9.24 -9.69
N HIS A 4 15.58 8.25 -9.32
CA HIS A 4 15.20 6.86 -9.41
C HIS A 4 14.22 6.53 -8.28
N ILE A 5 13.04 5.98 -8.60
CA ILE A 5 12.10 5.52 -7.59
C ILE A 5 12.66 4.24 -6.99
N GLU A 6 12.87 4.23 -5.67
CA GLU A 6 13.44 3.10 -4.95
C GLU A 6 12.34 2.24 -4.30
N LEU A 7 12.62 0.96 -4.11
CA LEU A 7 11.80 0.09 -3.28
C LEU A 7 12.02 0.50 -1.82
N PRO A 8 11.01 1.03 -1.11
CA PRO A 8 11.19 1.43 0.28
C PRO A 8 11.59 0.23 1.15
N PRO A 9 12.51 0.41 2.11
CA PRO A 9 12.87 -0.67 3.03
C PRO A 9 11.67 -1.07 3.89
N LEU A 10 11.58 -2.36 4.26
CA LEU A 10 10.60 -2.82 5.25
C LEU A 10 10.89 -2.14 6.60
N PRO A 11 9.86 -1.72 7.35
CA PRO A 11 10.04 -1.14 8.69
C PRO A 11 10.37 -2.18 9.77
N TYR A 12 10.49 -3.46 9.42
CA TYR A 12 10.79 -4.59 10.30
C TYR A 12 11.50 -5.70 9.52
N ALA A 13 12.05 -6.70 10.23
CA ALA A 13 12.68 -7.86 9.60
C ALA A 13 11.66 -8.68 8.77
N PRO A 14 12.09 -9.36 7.68
CA PRO A 14 11.17 -10.09 6.79
C PRO A 14 10.36 -11.20 7.46
N ASP A 15 10.83 -11.74 8.59
CA ASP A 15 10.17 -12.77 9.38
C ASP A 15 9.40 -12.24 10.60
N ALA A 16 9.43 -10.93 10.83
CA ALA A 16 8.90 -10.32 12.05
C ALA A 16 7.37 -10.42 12.20
N LEU A 17 6.64 -10.65 11.12
CA LEU A 17 5.18 -10.81 11.13
C LEU A 17 4.74 -12.28 11.24
N ALA A 18 5.69 -13.22 11.30
CA ALA A 18 5.37 -14.63 11.49
C ALA A 18 4.70 -14.84 12.89
N PRO A 19 3.77 -15.82 13.03
CA PRO A 19 3.32 -16.77 12.02
C PRO A 19 2.18 -16.25 11.11
N VAL A 20 1.70 -15.02 11.30
CA VAL A 20 0.54 -14.47 10.56
C VAL A 20 0.90 -14.23 9.09
N ILE A 21 2.03 -13.59 8.84
CA ILE A 21 2.61 -13.46 7.49
C ILE A 21 4.01 -14.06 7.54
N SER A 22 4.24 -15.14 6.76
CA SER A 22 5.51 -15.83 6.77
C SER A 22 6.60 -15.05 6.02
N ALA A 23 7.87 -15.32 6.37
CA ALA A 23 9.01 -14.80 5.62
C ALA A 23 8.96 -15.19 4.14
N GLN A 24 8.44 -16.37 3.81
CA GLN A 24 8.24 -16.80 2.43
C GLN A 24 7.22 -15.91 1.71
N THR A 25 6.08 -15.60 2.33
CA THR A 25 5.09 -14.66 1.79
C THR A 25 5.72 -13.29 1.55
N MET A 26 6.52 -12.79 2.51
CA MET A 26 7.23 -11.51 2.36
C MET A 26 8.24 -11.54 1.20
N SER A 27 8.94 -12.65 0.99
CA SER A 27 9.88 -12.79 -0.13
C SER A 27 9.19 -12.64 -1.49
N PHE A 28 7.95 -13.12 -1.62
CA PHE A 28 7.15 -12.95 -2.83
C PHE A 28 6.51 -11.57 -2.91
N HIS A 29 5.77 -11.17 -1.89
CA HIS A 29 4.96 -9.95 -1.96
C HIS A 29 5.82 -8.68 -1.98
N TYR A 30 6.83 -8.61 -1.14
CA TYR A 30 7.78 -7.49 -1.09
C TYR A 30 8.93 -7.69 -2.08
N GLY A 31 9.66 -8.81 -1.96
CA GLY A 31 10.91 -9.02 -2.69
C GLY A 31 10.73 -9.26 -4.19
N LYS A 32 9.57 -9.76 -4.63
CA LYS A 32 9.29 -10.04 -6.04
C LYS A 32 8.23 -9.10 -6.62
N HIS A 33 7.02 -9.09 -6.07
CA HIS A 33 5.90 -8.35 -6.68
C HIS A 33 6.04 -6.83 -6.48
N HIS A 34 6.25 -6.36 -5.27
CA HIS A 34 6.44 -4.93 -5.00
C HIS A 34 7.67 -4.39 -5.76
N LYS A 35 8.78 -5.14 -5.73
CA LYS A 35 9.98 -4.78 -6.49
C LYS A 35 9.71 -4.69 -7.99
N ALA A 36 8.94 -5.61 -8.56
CA ALA A 36 8.62 -5.58 -9.99
C ALA A 36 7.83 -4.33 -10.41
N TYR A 37 6.93 -3.85 -9.57
CA TYR A 37 6.23 -2.57 -9.83
C TYR A 37 7.18 -1.38 -9.83
N VAL A 38 8.15 -1.35 -8.91
CA VAL A 38 9.20 -0.31 -8.88
C VAL A 38 10.04 -0.35 -10.16
N ASP A 39 10.53 -1.54 -10.54
CA ASP A 39 11.37 -1.73 -11.72
C ASP A 39 10.62 -1.33 -13.02
N ASN A 40 9.33 -1.74 -13.12
CA ASN A 40 8.49 -1.38 -14.27
C ASN A 40 8.19 0.12 -14.33
N LEU A 41 7.89 0.73 -13.19
CA LEU A 41 7.65 2.17 -13.12
C LEU A 41 8.87 2.96 -13.58
N ASN A 42 10.05 2.61 -13.10
CA ASN A 42 11.30 3.25 -13.52
C ASN A 42 11.53 3.16 -15.03
N LYS A 43 11.20 2.02 -15.65
CA LYS A 43 11.26 1.89 -17.12
C LYS A 43 10.26 2.80 -17.83
N LEU A 44 9.05 2.92 -17.29
CA LEU A 44 7.97 3.72 -17.90
C LEU A 44 8.22 5.22 -17.79
N VAL A 45 8.86 5.71 -16.73
CA VAL A 45 9.15 7.14 -16.56
C VAL A 45 10.46 7.56 -17.24
N ALA A 46 11.36 6.63 -17.53
CA ALA A 46 12.66 6.92 -18.12
C ALA A 46 12.51 7.70 -19.45
N GLY A 47 13.21 8.83 -19.57
CA GLY A 47 13.17 9.67 -20.76
C GLY A 47 11.87 10.44 -20.96
N THR A 48 10.96 10.44 -20.02
CA THR A 48 9.72 11.24 -20.05
C THR A 48 9.83 12.47 -19.15
N GLU A 49 8.86 13.38 -19.25
CA GLU A 49 8.71 14.52 -18.34
C GLU A 49 8.53 14.14 -16.87
N HIS A 50 8.23 12.87 -16.61
CA HIS A 50 7.99 12.32 -15.28
C HIS A 50 9.21 11.64 -14.65
N ALA A 51 10.37 11.63 -15.33
CA ALA A 51 11.58 10.92 -14.86
C ALA A 51 12.06 11.35 -13.48
N ASP A 52 11.82 12.59 -13.09
CA ASP A 52 12.22 13.16 -11.81
C ASP A 52 11.03 13.53 -10.91
N THR A 53 9.82 13.02 -11.23
CA THR A 53 8.61 13.35 -10.49
C THR A 53 8.48 12.46 -9.25
N PRO A 54 8.32 13.01 -8.04
CA PRO A 54 8.03 12.22 -6.84
C PRO A 54 6.78 11.36 -7.00
N LEU A 55 6.76 10.16 -6.38
CA LEU A 55 5.75 9.12 -6.58
C LEU A 55 4.31 9.62 -6.44
N GLU A 56 3.99 10.33 -5.35
CA GLU A 56 2.63 10.83 -5.11
C GLU A 56 2.21 11.89 -6.13
N LYS A 57 3.14 12.74 -6.54
CA LYS A 57 2.88 13.74 -7.59
C LYS A 57 2.69 13.09 -8.94
N LEU A 58 3.47 12.04 -9.23
CA LEU A 58 3.33 11.24 -10.43
C LEU A 58 1.95 10.58 -10.48
N ILE A 59 1.52 9.90 -9.41
CA ILE A 59 0.18 9.29 -9.32
C ILE A 59 -0.91 10.33 -9.64
N ALA A 60 -0.87 11.50 -8.99
CA ALA A 60 -1.84 12.56 -9.23
C ALA A 60 -1.80 13.10 -10.67
N ALA A 61 -0.61 13.23 -11.24
CA ALA A 61 -0.42 13.78 -12.58
C ALA A 61 -0.94 12.86 -13.68
N VAL A 62 -0.89 11.54 -13.50
CA VAL A 62 -1.28 10.55 -14.52
C VAL A 62 -2.63 9.90 -14.26
N ALA A 63 -3.27 10.17 -13.11
CA ALA A 63 -4.59 9.66 -12.79
C ALA A 63 -5.64 10.03 -13.84
N GLY A 64 -6.45 9.06 -14.26
CA GLY A 64 -7.53 9.25 -15.22
C GLY A 64 -7.10 9.45 -16.68
N LYS A 65 -5.79 9.44 -16.97
CA LYS A 65 -5.27 9.56 -18.33
C LYS A 65 -5.14 8.17 -18.97
N ALA A 66 -5.93 7.88 -19.98
CA ALA A 66 -5.99 6.55 -20.61
C ALA A 66 -4.63 6.12 -21.22
N ASP A 67 -3.90 7.06 -21.84
CA ASP A 67 -2.58 6.83 -22.41
C ASP A 67 -1.47 6.65 -21.36
N LYS A 68 -1.74 6.95 -20.08
CA LYS A 68 -0.85 6.81 -18.94
C LYS A 68 -1.28 5.70 -17.96
N ALA A 69 -2.27 4.90 -18.33
CA ALA A 69 -2.82 3.86 -17.43
C ALA A 69 -1.75 2.89 -16.89
N GLY A 70 -0.81 2.46 -17.72
CA GLY A 70 0.31 1.62 -17.29
C GLY A 70 1.20 2.29 -16.25
N MET A 71 1.51 3.56 -16.43
CA MET A 71 2.30 4.35 -15.47
C MET A 71 1.53 4.56 -14.17
N PHE A 72 0.25 4.90 -14.23
CA PHE A 72 -0.63 5.03 -13.07
C PHE A 72 -0.70 3.73 -12.26
N ASN A 73 -0.98 2.60 -12.93
CA ASN A 73 -1.12 1.31 -12.26
C ASN A 73 0.16 0.88 -11.53
N ASN A 74 1.33 1.02 -12.18
CA ASN A 74 2.60 0.68 -11.53
C ASN A 74 2.92 1.65 -10.38
N ALA A 75 2.70 2.95 -10.55
CA ALA A 75 2.92 3.94 -9.50
C ALA A 75 2.02 3.70 -8.27
N ALA A 76 0.74 3.45 -8.49
CA ALA A 76 -0.20 3.09 -7.42
C ALA A 76 0.19 1.79 -6.71
N GLN A 77 0.68 0.79 -7.45
CA GLN A 77 1.16 -0.48 -6.89
C GLN A 77 2.56 -0.41 -6.24
N VAL A 78 3.27 0.68 -6.38
CA VAL A 78 4.43 1.01 -5.52
C VAL A 78 3.94 1.63 -4.22
N TRP A 79 2.96 2.54 -4.27
CA TRP A 79 2.44 3.27 -3.11
C TRP A 79 1.62 2.37 -2.17
N ASN A 80 0.68 1.58 -2.71
CA ASN A 80 -0.22 0.74 -1.92
C ASN A 80 0.50 -0.28 -1.03
N PRO A 81 1.44 -1.11 -1.53
CA PRO A 81 2.19 -2.02 -0.67
C PRO A 81 3.07 -1.28 0.35
N THR A 82 3.64 -0.13 0.00
CA THR A 82 4.40 0.69 0.93
C THR A 82 3.52 1.11 2.12
N PHE A 83 2.32 1.60 1.86
CA PHE A 83 1.35 1.93 2.90
C PHE A 83 0.97 0.69 3.72
N PHE A 84 0.75 -0.45 3.08
CA PHE A 84 0.40 -1.71 3.73
C PHE A 84 1.48 -2.19 4.70
N TRP A 85 2.75 -2.21 4.28
CA TRP A 85 3.86 -2.58 5.16
C TRP A 85 3.96 -1.67 6.38
N ASN A 86 3.77 -0.38 6.19
CA ASN A 86 3.82 0.61 7.28
C ASN A 86 2.58 0.59 8.20
N SER A 87 1.48 -0.03 7.78
CA SER A 87 0.26 -0.18 8.58
C SER A 87 0.31 -1.36 9.57
N MET A 88 1.33 -2.21 9.48
CA MET A 88 1.52 -3.37 10.33
C MET A 88 2.78 -3.25 11.19
N LYS A 89 2.80 -3.98 12.30
CA LYS A 89 3.99 -4.10 13.16
C LYS A 89 4.01 -5.46 13.85
N PRO A 90 5.19 -5.97 14.24
CA PRO A 90 5.30 -7.14 15.10
C PRO A 90 4.53 -6.94 16.42
N GLY A 91 3.73 -7.93 16.81
CA GLY A 91 2.91 -7.84 18.03
C GLY A 91 1.81 -6.76 17.97
N GLY A 92 1.47 -6.29 16.78
CA GLY A 92 0.39 -5.33 16.57
C GLY A 92 -1.00 -5.92 16.68
N GLY A 93 -2.01 -5.09 16.41
CA GLY A 93 -3.41 -5.47 16.50
C GLY A 93 -4.05 -5.13 17.84
N GLY A 94 -5.21 -5.74 18.10
CA GLY A 94 -6.02 -5.42 19.28
C GLY A 94 -7.00 -4.27 19.04
N ALA A 95 -7.71 -3.89 20.10
CA ALA A 95 -8.65 -2.78 20.03
C ALA A 95 -7.93 -1.42 19.87
N PRO A 96 -8.53 -0.47 19.15
CA PRO A 96 -7.98 0.88 19.05
C PRO A 96 -7.99 1.58 20.41
N THR A 97 -7.08 2.52 20.60
CA THR A 97 -6.93 3.31 21.83
C THR A 97 -6.82 4.80 21.51
N GLY A 98 -6.96 5.64 22.54
CA GLY A 98 -6.72 7.09 22.40
C GLY A 98 -7.70 7.80 21.45
N ALA A 99 -7.19 8.73 20.66
CA ALA A 99 -8.01 9.58 19.79
C ALA A 99 -8.72 8.80 18.68
N ILE A 100 -8.06 7.76 18.12
CA ILE A 100 -8.70 6.94 17.06
C ILE A 100 -9.86 6.12 17.60
N ALA A 101 -9.76 5.58 18.82
CA ALA A 101 -10.89 4.88 19.46
C ALA A 101 -12.11 5.80 19.59
N LYS A 102 -11.91 7.03 20.07
CA LYS A 102 -12.98 8.03 20.18
C LYS A 102 -13.59 8.40 18.82
N ALA A 103 -12.76 8.53 17.79
CA ALA A 103 -13.22 8.83 16.44
C ALA A 103 -14.07 7.68 15.86
N ILE A 104 -13.65 6.43 16.10
CA ILE A 104 -14.39 5.23 15.71
C ILE A 104 -15.74 5.16 16.44
N ASP A 105 -15.74 5.35 17.75
CA ASP A 105 -16.98 5.34 18.53
C ASP A 105 -17.94 6.47 18.09
N GLY A 106 -17.41 7.64 17.79
CA GLY A 106 -18.20 8.76 17.27
C GLY A 106 -18.80 8.52 15.88
N ALA A 107 -18.06 7.85 14.99
CA ALA A 107 -18.47 7.60 13.60
C ALA A 107 -19.36 6.36 13.45
N PHE A 108 -19.10 5.30 14.22
CA PHE A 108 -19.74 3.98 14.07
C PHE A 108 -20.59 3.58 15.30
N GLY A 109 -20.57 4.38 16.36
CA GLY A 109 -21.26 4.09 17.63
C GLY A 109 -20.50 3.12 18.54
N SER A 110 -19.67 2.26 18.01
CA SER A 110 -18.79 1.35 18.76
C SER A 110 -17.70 0.75 17.87
N TYR A 111 -16.63 0.26 18.49
CA TYR A 111 -15.59 -0.51 17.79
C TYR A 111 -16.13 -1.79 17.16
N GLU A 112 -17.07 -2.48 17.80
CA GLU A 112 -17.68 -3.69 17.24
C GLU A 112 -18.49 -3.41 15.96
N ASN A 113 -19.23 -2.30 15.93
CA ASN A 113 -19.90 -1.87 14.70
C ASN A 113 -18.91 -1.52 13.60
N PHE A 114 -17.86 -0.78 13.92
CA PHE A 114 -16.78 -0.50 12.98
C PHE A 114 -16.19 -1.80 12.38
N LYS A 115 -15.83 -2.77 13.22
CA LYS A 115 -15.31 -4.07 12.76
C LYS A 115 -16.26 -4.77 11.79
N LYS A 116 -17.55 -4.78 12.13
CA LYS A 116 -18.59 -5.39 11.30
C LYS A 116 -18.68 -4.71 9.93
N GLU A 117 -18.74 -3.40 9.90
CA GLU A 117 -18.84 -2.64 8.64
C GLU A 117 -17.58 -2.73 7.82
N PHE A 118 -16.43 -2.58 8.42
CA PHE A 118 -15.11 -2.72 7.76
C PHE A 118 -14.93 -4.13 7.16
N THR A 119 -15.23 -5.17 7.94
CA THR A 119 -15.16 -6.56 7.47
C THR A 119 -16.12 -6.79 6.31
N ASN A 120 -17.35 -6.29 6.41
CA ASN A 120 -18.32 -6.42 5.33
C ASN A 120 -17.84 -5.72 4.05
N ALA A 121 -17.32 -4.51 4.15
CA ALA A 121 -16.75 -3.78 3.01
C ALA A 121 -15.62 -4.58 2.33
N ALA A 122 -14.73 -5.16 3.13
CA ALA A 122 -13.62 -5.96 2.62
C ALA A 122 -14.08 -7.25 1.92
N VAL A 123 -14.96 -8.05 2.53
CA VAL A 123 -15.38 -9.35 1.98
C VAL A 123 -16.35 -9.23 0.82
N THR A 124 -17.09 -8.13 0.71
CA THR A 124 -18.03 -7.89 -0.39
C THR A 124 -17.39 -7.18 -1.59
N GLN A 125 -16.15 -6.69 -1.45
CA GLN A 125 -15.43 -6.08 -2.56
C GLN A 125 -15.18 -7.10 -3.66
N PHE A 126 -15.84 -6.92 -4.82
CA PHE A 126 -15.64 -7.79 -5.96
C PHE A 126 -14.28 -7.54 -6.63
N GLY A 127 -13.52 -8.61 -6.87
CA GLY A 127 -12.18 -8.53 -7.43
C GLY A 127 -11.11 -8.18 -6.38
N SER A 128 -10.14 -7.34 -6.74
CA SER A 128 -9.11 -6.83 -5.84
C SER A 128 -9.46 -5.42 -5.37
N GLY A 129 -9.25 -5.17 -4.09
CA GLY A 129 -9.55 -3.86 -3.52
C GLY A 129 -9.04 -3.68 -2.10
N TRP A 130 -9.38 -2.55 -1.50
CA TRP A 130 -9.05 -2.18 -0.14
C TRP A 130 -10.32 -1.73 0.59
N ALA A 131 -10.37 -2.03 1.86
CA ALA A 131 -11.36 -1.49 2.77
C ALA A 131 -10.71 -0.52 3.74
#